data_e91d87021502eb43b65539789f020e0a
#
_entry.id   e91d87021502eb43b65539789f020e0a
#
_cell.length_a   1.000
_cell.length_b   1.000
_cell.length_c   1.000
_cell.angle_alpha   90.00
_cell.angle_beta   90.00
_cell.angle_gamma   90.00
#
_symmetry.space_group_name_H-M   'P 1'
#
loop_
_entity.id
_entity.type
_entity.pdbx_description
1 polymer ?
#
loop_
_entity_poly.entity_id
_entity_poly.type
_entity_poly.pdbx_seq_one_letter_code
_entity_poly.pdbx_strand_id
1 'polypeptide(L)'
;MKKNSLLCAIIWGIMATTLPAQTMKKDYTHQVDSVLKLMTVEEKVGQMIQYSNNKLLTGPSLDSRNHTEEIKRGEVGSIFNILTVERAKQYQDLAMQSRLRIPLIFGLDVVHGMRTIFPIPMAEAASFNLELIKKTASVAAAETSAHGIHWTFAPMVDISRDARWGRSMEGAGEDPWYGSQVAKARVEGFQGTDYN
;
A
#
# COMPACT_ATOMS: atom_id res chain seq x y z
N MET A 1 62.38 17.73 24.78
CA MET A 1 61.35 18.18 23.85
C MET A 1 61.06 17.09 22.81
N LYS A 2 60.24 16.11 23.09
CA LYS A 2 59.73 15.09 22.13
C LYS A 2 58.62 14.27 22.81
N LYS A 3 57.42 14.85 22.97
CA LYS A 3 56.26 14.10 23.51
C LYS A 3 54.89 14.52 22.95
N ASN A 4 54.82 15.40 21.94
CA ASN A 4 53.51 15.90 21.45
C ASN A 4 53.14 15.49 20.01
N SER A 5 53.85 14.57 19.36
CA SER A 5 53.57 14.17 17.98
C SER A 5 52.75 12.88 17.85
N LEU A 6 52.41 12.21 18.96
CA LEU A 6 51.71 10.92 18.90
C LEU A 6 50.18 11.05 19.12
N LEU A 7 49.69 12.21 19.57
CA LEU A 7 48.27 12.40 19.87
C LEU A 7 47.46 12.87 18.67
N CYS A 8 48.07 13.46 17.66
CA CYS A 8 47.35 13.92 16.46
C CYS A 8 47.10 12.82 15.41
N ALA A 9 47.78 11.68 15.49
CA ALA A 9 47.57 10.59 14.51
C ALA A 9 46.41 9.66 14.84
N ILE A 10 45.88 9.72 16.07
CA ILE A 10 44.79 8.82 16.50
C ILE A 10 43.40 9.43 16.21
N ILE A 11 43.27 10.73 16.00
CA ILE A 11 42.00 11.41 15.75
C ILE A 11 41.58 11.36 14.26
N TRP A 12 42.48 11.02 13.35
CA TRP A 12 42.18 10.90 11.92
C TRP A 12 41.72 9.51 11.46
N GLY A 13 41.70 8.52 12.35
CA GLY A 13 41.35 7.14 12.03
C GLY A 13 39.86 6.74 12.24
N ILE A 14 38.98 7.62 12.76
CA ILE A 14 37.60 7.26 13.14
C ILE A 14 36.55 8.09 12.38
N MET A 15 36.89 8.67 11.26
CA MET A 15 35.89 9.02 10.25
C MET A 15 35.75 7.87 9.26
N ALA A 16 35.43 6.68 9.77
CA ALA A 16 34.82 5.65 8.95
C ALA A 16 33.42 6.20 8.59
N THR A 17 33.31 6.76 7.40
CA THR A 17 32.05 7.10 6.78
C THR A 17 31.16 5.88 6.82
N THR A 18 30.19 5.86 7.72
CA THR A 18 29.04 4.99 7.58
C THR A 18 28.30 5.49 6.34
N LEU A 19 28.74 5.05 5.17
CA LEU A 19 27.89 5.10 3.98
C LEU A 19 26.64 4.32 4.35
N PRO A 20 25.44 4.93 4.28
CA PRO A 20 24.24 4.16 4.42
C PRO A 20 24.31 3.06 3.36
N ALA A 21 24.22 1.81 3.79
CA ALA A 21 24.07 0.71 2.86
C ALA A 21 22.81 1.05 2.03
N GLN A 22 23.00 1.49 0.80
CA GLN A 22 21.93 1.55 -0.18
C GLN A 22 21.50 0.11 -0.34
N THR A 23 20.36 -0.23 0.26
CA THR A 23 19.68 -1.48 -0.06
C THR A 23 19.43 -1.46 -1.55
N MET A 24 20.18 -2.30 -2.28
CA MET A 24 20.02 -2.42 -3.73
C MET A 24 18.57 -2.86 -3.98
N LYS A 25 17.79 -1.96 -4.58
CA LYS A 25 16.41 -2.26 -4.98
C LYS A 25 16.46 -3.46 -5.90
N LYS A 26 15.78 -4.54 -5.54
CA LYS A 26 15.77 -5.78 -6.31
C LYS A 26 15.17 -5.50 -7.70
N ASP A 27 15.92 -5.78 -8.75
CA ASP A 27 15.46 -5.62 -10.13
C ASP A 27 14.74 -6.89 -10.60
N TYR A 28 13.46 -6.75 -10.88
CA TYR A 28 12.59 -7.83 -11.37
C TYR A 28 12.31 -7.75 -12.88
N THR A 29 12.97 -6.83 -13.60
CA THR A 29 12.69 -6.58 -15.04
C THR A 29 12.74 -7.85 -15.86
N HIS A 30 13.78 -8.68 -15.68
CA HIS A 30 13.93 -9.93 -16.43
C HIS A 30 12.79 -10.92 -16.16
N GLN A 31 12.35 -11.04 -14.90
CA GLN A 31 11.24 -11.94 -14.52
C GLN A 31 9.92 -11.44 -15.11
N VAL A 32 9.67 -10.12 -15.03
CA VAL A 32 8.48 -9.48 -15.62
C VAL A 32 8.46 -9.71 -17.13
N ASP A 33 9.55 -9.44 -17.84
CA ASP A 33 9.67 -9.63 -19.29
C ASP A 33 9.45 -11.08 -19.69
N SER A 34 9.94 -12.02 -18.89
CA SER A 34 9.77 -13.44 -19.14
C SER A 34 8.29 -13.87 -19.07
N VAL A 35 7.56 -13.37 -18.07
CA VAL A 35 6.12 -13.64 -17.93
C VAL A 35 5.33 -12.94 -19.03
N LEU A 36 5.62 -11.67 -19.34
CA LEU A 36 4.95 -10.90 -20.38
C LEU A 36 5.05 -11.55 -21.77
N LYS A 37 6.17 -12.22 -22.08
CA LYS A 37 6.34 -12.96 -23.35
C LYS A 37 5.43 -14.19 -23.45
N LEU A 38 5.02 -14.76 -22.33
CA LEU A 38 4.12 -15.91 -22.29
C LEU A 38 2.64 -15.52 -22.37
N MET A 39 2.31 -14.27 -22.04
CA MET A 39 0.93 -13.80 -21.94
C MET A 39 0.30 -13.53 -23.30
N THR A 40 -0.98 -13.91 -23.45
CA THR A 40 -1.84 -13.45 -24.54
C THR A 40 -2.21 -11.97 -24.36
N VAL A 41 -2.83 -11.36 -25.36
CA VAL A 41 -3.30 -9.99 -25.26
C VAL A 41 -4.40 -9.87 -24.20
N GLU A 42 -5.31 -10.84 -24.14
CA GLU A 42 -6.40 -10.89 -23.16
C GLU A 42 -5.85 -11.00 -21.74
N GLU A 43 -4.85 -11.83 -21.51
CA GLU A 43 -4.20 -11.94 -20.20
C GLU A 43 -3.46 -10.66 -19.81
N LYS A 44 -2.81 -9.97 -20.76
CA LYS A 44 -2.16 -8.67 -20.50
C LYS A 44 -3.18 -7.59 -20.13
N VAL A 45 -4.27 -7.51 -20.88
CA VAL A 45 -5.39 -6.60 -20.58
C VAL A 45 -5.99 -6.95 -19.21
N GLY A 46 -6.15 -8.26 -18.93
CA GLY A 46 -6.66 -8.76 -17.66
C GLY A 46 -5.85 -8.25 -16.45
N GLN A 47 -4.51 -8.16 -16.56
CA GLN A 47 -3.69 -7.64 -15.47
C GLN A 47 -3.98 -6.16 -15.12
N MET A 48 -4.59 -5.40 -16.02
CA MET A 48 -5.01 -4.02 -15.82
C MET A 48 -6.45 -3.89 -15.34
N ILE A 49 -7.21 -5.00 -15.27
CA ILE A 49 -8.61 -5.00 -14.84
C ILE A 49 -8.69 -5.23 -13.34
N GLN A 50 -9.46 -4.35 -12.68
CA GLN A 50 -9.87 -4.50 -11.29
C GLN A 50 -11.39 -4.59 -11.21
N TYR A 51 -11.89 -5.69 -10.66
CA TYR A 51 -13.32 -5.81 -10.33
C TYR A 51 -13.57 -5.53 -8.84
N SER A 52 -14.79 -5.08 -8.53
CA SER A 52 -15.23 -4.92 -7.14
C SER A 52 -16.05 -6.13 -6.69
N ASN A 53 -15.78 -6.60 -5.46
CA ASN A 53 -16.62 -7.60 -4.80
C ASN A 53 -17.84 -6.93 -4.15
N ASN A 54 -18.86 -6.64 -4.95
CA ASN A 54 -19.99 -5.77 -4.61
C ASN A 54 -21.01 -6.33 -3.61
N LYS A 55 -20.83 -7.53 -3.08
CA LYS A 55 -21.85 -8.18 -2.22
C LYS A 55 -22.08 -7.50 -0.86
N LEU A 56 -21.25 -6.55 -0.48
CA LEU A 56 -21.29 -5.89 0.84
C LEU A 56 -21.36 -4.35 0.74
N LEU A 57 -21.49 -3.79 -0.46
CA LEU A 57 -21.55 -2.34 -0.63
C LEU A 57 -22.98 -1.83 -0.50
N THR A 58 -23.15 -0.75 0.26
CA THR A 58 -24.38 0.04 0.28
C THR A 58 -24.30 1.07 -0.83
N GLY A 59 -25.09 0.89 -1.87
CA GLY A 59 -25.15 1.82 -3.01
C GLY A 59 -25.43 1.10 -4.33
N PRO A 60 -25.65 1.83 -5.42
CA PRO A 60 -25.89 1.24 -6.72
C PRO A 60 -24.62 0.50 -7.18
N SER A 61 -24.72 -0.83 -7.26
CA SER A 61 -23.69 -1.68 -7.84
C SER A 61 -23.96 -1.82 -9.34
N LEU A 62 -23.00 -1.42 -10.16
CA LEU A 62 -23.11 -1.54 -11.62
C LEU A 62 -22.77 -2.95 -12.11
N ASP A 63 -22.14 -3.80 -11.30
CA ASP A 63 -21.74 -5.14 -11.70
C ASP A 63 -22.07 -6.17 -10.62
N SER A 64 -23.09 -6.98 -10.90
CA SER A 64 -23.48 -8.13 -10.07
C SER A 64 -22.95 -9.46 -10.60
N ARG A 65 -22.12 -9.44 -11.64
CA ARG A 65 -21.61 -10.64 -12.29
C ARG A 65 -20.68 -11.42 -11.37
N ASN A 66 -20.66 -12.71 -11.58
CA ASN A 66 -19.69 -13.59 -10.98
C ASN A 66 -18.47 -13.73 -11.93
N HIS A 67 -17.36 -13.11 -11.56
CA HIS A 67 -16.14 -13.08 -12.38
C HIS A 67 -15.29 -14.37 -12.30
N THR A 68 -15.89 -15.48 -11.85
CA THR A 68 -15.17 -16.75 -11.65
C THR A 68 -14.48 -17.22 -12.92
N GLU A 69 -15.16 -17.16 -14.05
CA GLU A 69 -14.61 -17.68 -15.31
C GLU A 69 -13.54 -16.75 -15.90
N GLU A 70 -13.69 -15.44 -15.78
CA GLU A 70 -12.66 -14.46 -16.18
C GLU A 70 -11.38 -14.64 -15.34
N ILE A 71 -11.52 -14.87 -14.03
CA ILE A 71 -10.38 -15.14 -13.15
C ILE A 71 -9.66 -16.42 -13.57
N LYS A 72 -10.39 -17.50 -13.84
CA LYS A 72 -9.80 -18.78 -14.29
C LYS A 72 -9.10 -18.67 -15.64
N ARG A 73 -9.56 -17.78 -16.52
CA ARG A 73 -8.89 -17.52 -17.80
C ARG A 73 -7.69 -16.58 -17.68
N GLY A 74 -7.43 -15.98 -16.48
CA GLY A 74 -6.35 -15.03 -16.28
C GLY A 74 -6.65 -13.61 -16.80
N GLU A 75 -7.92 -13.30 -16.99
CA GLU A 75 -8.42 -12.02 -17.53
C GLU A 75 -8.74 -10.99 -16.44
N VAL A 76 -8.24 -11.20 -15.21
CA VAL A 76 -8.41 -10.32 -14.04
C VAL A 76 -7.09 -10.24 -13.29
N GLY A 77 -6.62 -9.02 -13.02
CA GLY A 77 -5.36 -8.80 -12.27
C GLY A 77 -5.60 -8.46 -10.80
N SER A 78 -6.73 -7.84 -10.48
CA SER A 78 -7.01 -7.41 -9.11
C SER A 78 -8.50 -7.42 -8.78
N ILE A 79 -8.79 -7.53 -7.49
CA ILE A 79 -10.16 -7.42 -6.95
C ILE A 79 -10.17 -6.45 -5.77
N PHE A 80 -11.14 -5.56 -5.79
CA PHE A 80 -11.38 -4.56 -4.76
C PHE A 80 -12.49 -5.01 -3.78
N ASN A 81 -12.46 -4.54 -2.53
CA ASN A 81 -13.48 -4.82 -1.50
C ASN A 81 -13.55 -6.29 -1.05
N ILE A 82 -12.43 -6.93 -0.89
CA ILE A 82 -12.34 -8.22 -0.21
C ILE A 82 -12.23 -7.98 1.31
N LEU A 83 -13.20 -8.46 2.08
CA LEU A 83 -13.30 -8.17 3.52
C LEU A 83 -13.00 -9.38 4.42
N THR A 84 -12.85 -10.58 3.86
CA THR A 84 -12.58 -11.79 4.65
C THR A 84 -11.47 -12.64 4.04
N VAL A 85 -10.72 -13.32 4.90
CA VAL A 85 -9.64 -14.23 4.52
C VAL A 85 -10.16 -15.37 3.65
N GLU A 86 -11.33 -15.91 3.97
CA GLU A 86 -11.96 -17.00 3.22
C GLU A 86 -12.26 -16.58 1.78
N ARG A 87 -12.72 -15.34 1.59
CA ARG A 87 -13.01 -14.82 0.25
C ARG A 87 -11.72 -14.55 -0.54
N ALA A 88 -10.71 -13.98 0.12
CA ALA A 88 -9.39 -13.80 -0.49
C ALA A 88 -8.83 -15.15 -0.97
N LYS A 89 -8.89 -16.17 -0.11
CA LYS A 89 -8.43 -17.52 -0.46
C LYS A 89 -9.22 -18.11 -1.63
N GLN A 90 -10.56 -18.01 -1.63
CA GLN A 90 -11.39 -18.52 -2.73
C GLN A 90 -10.99 -17.91 -4.09
N TYR A 91 -10.78 -16.60 -4.14
CA TYR A 91 -10.38 -15.93 -5.38
C TYR A 91 -8.95 -16.29 -5.80
N GLN A 92 -8.01 -16.43 -4.85
CA GLN A 92 -6.67 -16.92 -5.18
C GLN A 92 -6.70 -18.35 -5.70
N ASP A 93 -7.48 -19.24 -5.10
CA ASP A 93 -7.62 -20.62 -5.56
C ASP A 93 -8.19 -20.69 -7.01
N LEU A 94 -9.05 -19.72 -7.39
CA LEU A 94 -9.52 -19.58 -8.77
C LEU A 94 -8.40 -19.09 -9.72
N ALA A 95 -7.64 -18.07 -9.31
CA ALA A 95 -6.55 -17.52 -10.10
C ALA A 95 -5.45 -18.56 -10.36
N MET A 96 -5.19 -19.41 -9.37
CA MET A 96 -4.22 -20.51 -9.49
C MET A 96 -4.66 -21.64 -10.45
N GLN A 97 -5.91 -21.61 -10.94
CA GLN A 97 -6.40 -22.50 -12.00
C GLN A 97 -6.14 -21.92 -13.39
N SER A 98 -5.75 -20.65 -13.50
CA SER A 98 -5.41 -20.05 -14.81
C SER A 98 -4.13 -20.63 -15.39
N ARG A 99 -3.96 -20.48 -16.72
CA ARG A 99 -2.82 -21.04 -17.46
C ARG A 99 -1.46 -20.61 -16.91
N LEU A 100 -1.31 -19.34 -16.55
CA LEU A 100 -0.06 -18.78 -16.03
C LEU A 100 0.03 -18.76 -14.51
N ARG A 101 -1.06 -19.04 -13.81
CA ARG A 101 -1.15 -19.08 -12.35
C ARG A 101 -0.66 -17.80 -11.69
N ILE A 102 -0.96 -16.65 -12.30
CA ILE A 102 -0.60 -15.35 -11.73
C ILE A 102 -1.59 -15.04 -10.61
N PRO A 103 -1.12 -14.80 -9.37
CA PRO A 103 -2.00 -14.48 -8.26
C PRO A 103 -2.68 -13.11 -8.43
N LEU A 104 -3.87 -12.96 -7.86
CA LEU A 104 -4.59 -11.69 -7.83
C LEU A 104 -3.98 -10.74 -6.79
N ILE A 105 -4.04 -9.45 -7.08
CA ILE A 105 -3.81 -8.38 -6.10
C ILE A 105 -5.16 -7.98 -5.51
N PHE A 106 -5.26 -7.92 -4.19
CA PHE A 106 -6.47 -7.45 -3.51
C PHE A 106 -6.29 -6.04 -2.97
N GLY A 107 -7.26 -5.18 -3.29
CA GLY A 107 -7.31 -3.79 -2.87
C GLY A 107 -8.46 -3.51 -1.90
N LEU A 108 -8.24 -2.54 -1.00
CA LEU A 108 -9.27 -2.07 -0.07
C LEU A 108 -9.00 -0.61 0.33
N ASP A 109 -10.06 0.17 0.55
CA ASP A 109 -9.97 1.46 1.21
C ASP A 109 -9.80 1.26 2.71
N VAL A 110 -8.60 1.57 3.22
CA VAL A 110 -8.28 1.48 4.65
C VAL A 110 -8.10 2.90 5.19
N VAL A 111 -9.17 3.69 5.13
CA VAL A 111 -9.12 5.15 5.36
C VAL A 111 -8.79 5.46 6.81
N HIS A 112 -9.39 4.75 7.77
CA HIS A 112 -9.16 4.96 9.20
C HIS A 112 -9.20 3.65 10.02
N GLY A 113 -8.58 2.61 9.49
CA GLY A 113 -8.43 1.30 10.13
C GLY A 113 -9.12 0.17 9.38
N MET A 114 -8.88 -1.06 9.84
CA MET A 114 -9.48 -2.27 9.28
C MET A 114 -10.39 -2.94 10.31
N ARG A 115 -9.85 -3.59 11.32
CA ARG A 115 -10.57 -4.15 12.46
C ARG A 115 -10.60 -3.16 13.63
N THR A 116 -9.46 -2.56 13.93
CA THR A 116 -9.38 -1.43 14.85
C THR A 116 -9.78 -0.18 14.09
N ILE A 117 -10.89 0.43 14.48
CA ILE A 117 -11.38 1.67 13.90
C ILE A 117 -10.74 2.84 14.64
N PHE A 118 -9.96 3.62 13.91
CA PHE A 118 -9.34 4.85 14.38
C PHE A 118 -10.24 6.06 14.08
N PRO A 119 -9.94 7.23 14.66
CA PRO A 119 -10.61 8.47 14.28
C PRO A 119 -10.50 8.72 12.76
N ILE A 120 -11.46 9.47 12.20
CA ILE A 120 -11.39 9.87 10.79
C ILE A 120 -10.12 10.69 10.54
N PRO A 121 -9.56 10.68 9.31
CA PRO A 121 -8.29 11.34 9.01
C PRO A 121 -8.21 12.80 9.40
N MET A 122 -9.29 13.56 9.25
CA MET A 122 -9.37 14.96 9.72
C MET A 122 -9.18 15.07 11.25
N ALA A 123 -9.78 14.15 12.02
CA ALA A 123 -9.62 14.15 13.48
C ALA A 123 -8.22 13.69 13.90
N GLU A 124 -7.64 12.71 13.19
CA GLU A 124 -6.22 12.34 13.41
C GLU A 124 -5.29 13.53 13.11
N ALA A 125 -5.51 14.24 12.00
CA ALA A 125 -4.73 15.42 11.63
C ALA A 125 -4.85 16.53 12.70
N ALA A 126 -6.04 16.76 13.27
CA ALA A 126 -6.26 17.72 14.34
C ALA A 126 -5.48 17.40 15.63
N SER A 127 -4.93 16.21 15.79
CA SER A 127 -4.03 15.87 16.90
C SER A 127 -2.66 16.54 16.79
N PHE A 128 -2.23 16.96 15.60
CA PHE A 128 -0.88 17.44 15.26
C PHE A 128 0.25 16.48 15.68
N ASN A 129 -0.05 15.21 15.83
CA ASN A 129 0.90 14.17 16.26
C ASN A 129 1.20 13.20 15.12
N LEU A 130 2.23 13.49 14.32
CA LEU A 130 2.62 12.70 13.15
C LEU A 130 3.05 11.28 13.52
N GLU A 131 3.69 11.08 14.67
CA GLU A 131 4.11 9.75 15.14
C GLU A 131 2.89 8.86 15.47
N LEU A 132 1.85 9.46 16.08
CA LEU A 132 0.60 8.74 16.33
C LEU A 132 -0.10 8.38 15.03
N ILE A 133 -0.17 9.31 14.08
CA ILE A 133 -0.75 9.08 12.74
C ILE A 133 -0.02 7.96 11.99
N LYS A 134 1.31 7.95 12.05
CA LYS A 134 2.12 6.87 11.49
C LYS A 134 1.81 5.52 12.15
N LYS A 135 1.68 5.50 13.46
CA LYS A 135 1.38 4.29 14.22
C LYS A 135 -0.01 3.73 13.92
N THR A 136 -1.05 4.56 13.81
CA THR A 136 -2.40 4.10 13.45
C THR A 136 -2.41 3.48 12.05
N ALA A 137 -1.72 4.10 11.08
CA ALA A 137 -1.56 3.53 9.74
C ALA A 137 -0.80 2.20 9.76
N SER A 138 0.24 2.05 10.60
CA SER A 138 1.00 0.80 10.74
C SER A 138 0.14 -0.33 11.33
N VAL A 139 -0.69 -0.05 12.31
CA VAL A 139 -1.63 -1.05 12.87
C VAL A 139 -2.65 -1.45 11.81
N ALA A 140 -3.22 -0.47 11.10
CA ALA A 140 -4.17 -0.73 10.02
C ALA A 140 -3.54 -1.60 8.91
N ALA A 141 -2.29 -1.33 8.53
CA ALA A 141 -1.54 -2.13 7.56
C ALA A 141 -1.35 -3.58 8.02
N ALA A 142 -0.95 -3.78 9.28
CA ALA A 142 -0.74 -5.12 9.83
C ALA A 142 -2.04 -5.94 9.84
N GLU A 143 -3.15 -5.33 10.29
CA GLU A 143 -4.46 -5.97 10.27
C GLU A 143 -4.93 -6.29 8.85
N THR A 144 -4.75 -5.36 7.91
CA THR A 144 -5.15 -5.49 6.51
C THR A 144 -4.35 -6.59 5.81
N SER A 145 -3.03 -6.61 6.00
CA SER A 145 -2.16 -7.65 5.43
C SER A 145 -2.51 -9.04 5.98
N ALA A 146 -2.86 -9.15 7.25
CA ALA A 146 -3.33 -10.40 7.84
C ALA A 146 -4.64 -10.92 7.23
N HIS A 147 -5.43 -10.05 6.56
CA HIS A 147 -6.62 -10.42 5.79
C HIS A 147 -6.32 -10.79 4.32
N GLY A 148 -5.04 -10.76 3.92
CA GLY A 148 -4.62 -11.06 2.56
C GLY A 148 -4.82 -9.90 1.59
N ILE A 149 -4.93 -8.67 2.08
CA ILE A 149 -5.01 -7.47 1.25
C ILE A 149 -3.60 -6.93 1.01
N HIS A 150 -3.28 -6.58 -0.23
CA HIS A 150 -1.95 -6.19 -0.67
C HIS A 150 -1.83 -4.70 -0.99
N TRP A 151 -2.96 -4.04 -1.22
CA TRP A 151 -3.02 -2.70 -1.76
C TRP A 151 -4.10 -1.88 -1.04
N THR A 152 -3.75 -0.71 -0.52
CA THR A 152 -4.72 0.26 -0.02
C THR A 152 -4.72 1.52 -0.88
N PHE A 153 -5.90 2.16 -1.00
CA PHE A 153 -6.07 3.44 -1.67
C PHE A 153 -5.99 4.64 -0.70
N ALA A 154 -5.74 4.38 0.60
CA ALA A 154 -5.40 5.41 1.58
C ALA A 154 -3.88 5.70 1.57
N PRO A 155 -3.47 6.90 1.94
CA PRO A 155 -4.27 8.03 2.44
C PRO A 155 -4.93 8.85 1.31
N MET A 156 -6.05 9.54 1.63
CA MET A 156 -6.54 10.66 0.85
C MET A 156 -5.57 11.83 1.01
N VAL A 157 -5.09 12.37 -0.10
CA VAL A 157 -4.07 13.44 -0.11
C VAL A 157 -4.55 14.74 -0.74
N ASP A 158 -5.83 14.81 -1.08
CA ASP A 158 -6.46 16.02 -1.60
C ASP A 158 -6.55 17.10 -0.52
N ILE A 159 -6.48 18.36 -0.96
CA ILE A 159 -6.59 19.53 -0.09
C ILE A 159 -8.04 19.97 -0.02
N SER A 160 -8.66 19.87 1.15
CA SER A 160 -10.05 20.26 1.38
C SER A 160 -10.15 21.73 1.72
N ARG A 161 -10.49 22.56 0.72
CA ARG A 161 -10.67 24.02 0.87
C ARG A 161 -12.12 24.43 1.09
N ASP A 162 -13.06 23.54 0.82
CA ASP A 162 -14.49 23.80 0.94
C ASP A 162 -15.14 22.67 1.75
N ALA A 163 -15.68 23.01 2.91
CA ALA A 163 -16.34 22.04 3.81
C ALA A 163 -17.59 21.38 3.19
N ARG A 164 -18.14 21.89 2.08
CA ARG A 164 -19.25 21.29 1.35
C ARG A 164 -18.82 20.07 0.53
N TRP A 165 -17.52 19.90 0.29
CA TRP A 165 -17.02 18.71 -0.38
C TRP A 165 -17.23 17.47 0.49
N GLY A 166 -17.97 16.49 -0.04
CA GLY A 166 -18.43 15.31 0.71
C GLY A 166 -17.31 14.41 1.27
N ARG A 167 -16.06 14.56 0.78
CA ARG A 167 -14.91 13.77 1.22
C ARG A 167 -13.92 14.54 2.10
N SER A 168 -14.28 15.74 2.56
CA SER A 168 -13.40 16.57 3.42
C SER A 168 -12.92 15.83 4.67
N MET A 169 -13.75 14.96 5.25
CA MET A 169 -13.43 14.16 6.44
C MET A 169 -12.33 13.11 6.23
N GLU A 170 -12.06 12.73 4.99
CA GLU A 170 -11.07 11.70 4.65
C GLU A 170 -9.64 12.27 4.54
N GLY A 171 -9.48 13.59 4.47
CA GLY A 171 -8.22 14.28 4.29
C GLY A 171 -7.68 14.92 5.57
N ALA A 172 -6.55 15.63 5.44
CA ALA A 172 -5.85 16.28 6.54
C ALA A 172 -6.22 17.77 6.72
N GLY A 173 -7.22 18.28 5.98
CA GLY A 173 -7.67 19.66 6.05
C GLY A 173 -7.20 20.50 4.85
N GLU A 174 -7.08 21.82 5.05
CA GLU A 174 -6.88 22.80 3.99
C GLU A 174 -5.41 23.22 3.77
N ASP A 175 -4.53 22.97 4.75
CA ASP A 175 -3.12 23.36 4.69
C ASP A 175 -2.30 22.34 3.88
N PRO A 176 -1.71 22.73 2.73
CA PRO A 176 -0.98 21.80 1.86
C PRO A 176 0.34 21.34 2.48
N TRP A 177 1.00 22.17 3.29
CA TRP A 177 2.25 21.78 3.93
C TRP A 177 1.99 20.72 5.02
N TYR A 178 1.04 21.00 5.91
CA TYR A 178 0.69 20.02 6.96
C TYR A 178 0.10 18.76 6.36
N GLY A 179 -0.77 18.87 5.35
CA GLY A 179 -1.31 17.74 4.61
C GLY A 179 -0.22 16.84 4.02
N SER A 180 0.87 17.42 3.50
CA SER A 180 2.00 16.65 3.01
C SER A 180 2.76 15.89 4.11
N GLN A 181 2.88 16.48 5.32
CA GLN A 181 3.49 15.78 6.46
C GLN A 181 2.62 14.62 6.95
N VAL A 182 1.31 14.81 7.02
CA VAL A 182 0.35 13.74 7.36
C VAL A 182 0.38 12.63 6.30
N ALA A 183 0.36 12.97 5.02
CA ALA A 183 0.46 12.01 3.93
C ALA A 183 1.75 11.16 4.03
N LYS A 184 2.90 11.80 4.26
CA LYS A 184 4.17 11.12 4.48
C LYS A 184 4.09 10.15 5.66
N ALA A 185 3.61 10.60 6.82
CA ALA A 185 3.50 9.78 8.02
C ALA A 185 2.60 8.55 7.79
N ARG A 186 1.47 8.72 7.10
CA ARG A 186 0.56 7.62 6.78
C ARG A 186 1.17 6.63 5.78
N VAL A 187 1.82 7.13 4.71
CA VAL A 187 2.50 6.26 3.73
C VAL A 187 3.60 5.46 4.40
N GLU A 188 4.46 6.08 5.22
CA GLU A 188 5.47 5.37 5.99
C GLU A 188 4.88 4.36 6.98
N GLY A 189 3.71 4.66 7.57
CA GLY A 189 3.00 3.73 8.42
C GLY A 189 2.46 2.52 7.66
N PHE A 190 1.84 2.73 6.49
CA PHE A 190 1.32 1.65 5.64
C PHE A 190 2.42 0.78 5.04
N GLN A 191 3.48 1.38 4.52
CA GLN A 191 4.55 0.66 3.83
C GLN A 191 5.59 0.08 4.80
N GLY A 192 5.74 0.65 6.00
CA GLY A 192 6.80 0.27 6.93
C GLY A 192 8.18 0.72 6.45
N THR A 193 9.22 0.01 6.88
CA THR A 193 10.62 0.29 6.55
C THR A 193 11.27 -0.81 5.71
N ASP A 194 10.58 -1.91 5.50
CA ASP A 194 11.05 -3.03 4.69
C ASP A 194 10.35 -2.99 3.33
N TYR A 195 11.11 -2.64 2.31
CA TYR A 195 10.66 -2.54 0.92
C TYR A 195 11.18 -3.70 0.06
N ASN A 196 11.56 -4.83 0.67
CA ASN A 196 12.10 -6.02 0.01
C ASN A 196 11.03 -6.99 -0.47
#